data_339a8697b04f9e9bc2055b304d05e652
#
_entry.id   339a8697b04f9e9bc2055b304d05e652
#
_cell.length_a   1.000
_cell.length_b   1.000
_cell.length_c   1.000
_cell.angle_alpha   90.00
_cell.angle_beta   90.00
_cell.angle_gamma   90.00
#
_symmetry.space_group_name_H-M   'P 1'
#
loop_
_entity.id
_entity.type
_entity.pdbx_description
1 polymer ?
#
loop_
_entity_poly.entity_id
_entity_poly.type
_entity_poly.pdbx_seq_one_letter_code
_entity_poly.pdbx_strand_id
1 'polypeptide(L)'
;RDGYGFVLLANQCKNHVRLGDLADIWQPSRLTGYTMPDGKGLPFFTAGQVFEDFPRVRKWLAAPFVPQADTRYVKQDWLLLSCSGVVGNITAVYPHHLDKIITHDLLRIVPKDANEYGWLYAYMKTNFFKQIAQAAQYGHMIKHIEVSHASEFPIIMPENDVRKTIGETARRAVLLRSKSWKMRDEAFSTLEKHVGACRDSATQSQTANQGEVSLAAILQNRLRLDADSFVGAIKDVDELINACDWDYLGNLTSDVVEPTRFKRFYGESDVPFV
;
A
#
# COMPACT_ATOMS: atom_id res chain seq x y z
N ARG A 1 26.16 10.51 0.71
CA ARG A 1 27.28 10.79 1.66
C ARG A 1 26.84 10.55 3.11
N ASP A 2 25.63 10.97 3.49
CA ASP A 2 25.18 10.90 4.88
C ASP A 2 24.88 9.46 5.36
N GLY A 3 24.40 8.59 4.49
CA GLY A 3 24.09 7.20 4.85
C GLY A 3 25.32 6.38 5.27
N TYR A 4 26.50 6.64 4.70
CA TYR A 4 27.73 5.97 5.10
C TYR A 4 28.16 6.38 6.51
N GLY A 5 27.94 7.65 6.88
CA GLY A 5 28.15 8.12 8.25
C GLY A 5 27.27 7.40 9.27
N PHE A 6 26.01 7.09 8.94
CA PHE A 6 25.11 6.34 9.82
C PHE A 6 25.51 4.87 10.00
N VAL A 7 26.01 4.23 8.94
CA VAL A 7 26.57 2.85 9.06
C VAL A 7 27.78 2.86 9.99
N LEU A 8 28.66 3.85 9.86
CA LEU A 8 29.82 4.00 10.75
C LEU A 8 29.38 4.25 12.21
N LEU A 9 28.40 5.12 12.42
CA LEU A 9 27.83 5.40 13.75
C LEU A 9 27.20 4.14 14.36
N ALA A 10 26.40 3.40 13.59
CA ALA A 10 25.80 2.17 14.07
C ALA A 10 26.86 1.12 14.44
N ASN A 11 27.92 0.98 13.64
CA ASN A 11 29.02 0.06 13.92
C ASN A 11 29.90 0.49 15.11
N GLN A 12 29.91 1.77 15.45
CA GLN A 12 30.59 2.29 16.65
C GLN A 12 29.76 2.06 17.93
N CYS A 13 28.45 1.83 17.83
CA CYS A 13 27.65 1.43 18.98
C CYS A 13 28.10 0.06 19.47
N LYS A 14 28.53 -0.03 20.72
CA LYS A 14 29.04 -1.28 21.31
C LYS A 14 28.03 -2.43 21.30
N ASN A 15 26.74 -2.10 21.27
CA ASN A 15 25.63 -3.07 21.32
C ASN A 15 24.84 -3.04 20.01
N HIS A 16 25.43 -3.54 18.94
CA HIS A 16 24.71 -3.80 17.68
C HIS A 16 24.90 -5.24 17.24
N VAL A 17 23.94 -5.75 16.50
CA VAL A 17 23.97 -7.06 15.84
C VAL A 17 23.53 -6.91 14.39
N ARG A 18 23.83 -7.88 13.56
CA ARG A 18 23.38 -7.86 12.17
C ARG A 18 21.91 -8.25 12.09
N LEU A 19 21.17 -7.65 11.13
CA LEU A 19 19.77 -8.01 10.91
C LEU A 19 19.61 -9.51 10.61
N GLY A 20 20.53 -10.12 9.86
CA GLY A 20 20.53 -11.55 9.57
C GLY A 20 20.70 -12.47 10.78
N ASP A 21 21.22 -11.95 11.89
CA ASP A 21 21.31 -12.70 13.15
C ASP A 21 19.95 -12.73 13.88
N LEU A 22 19.10 -11.70 13.67
CA LEU A 22 17.79 -11.52 14.31
C LEU A 22 16.61 -12.02 13.47
N ALA A 23 16.77 -12.09 12.16
CA ALA A 23 15.70 -12.44 11.24
C ALA A 23 16.18 -13.29 10.07
N ASP A 24 15.31 -14.15 9.58
CA ASP A 24 15.50 -14.79 8.28
C ASP A 24 15.04 -13.83 7.19
N ILE A 25 15.93 -13.61 6.21
CA ILE A 25 15.70 -12.65 5.13
C ILE A 25 15.72 -13.38 3.80
N TRP A 26 14.70 -13.15 2.99
CA TRP A 26 14.64 -13.75 1.67
C TRP A 26 13.82 -12.93 0.68
N GLN A 27 13.99 -13.25 -0.60
CA GLN A 27 13.29 -12.60 -1.71
C GLN A 27 12.79 -13.68 -2.67
N PRO A 28 11.50 -13.67 -3.07
CA PRO A 28 11.03 -14.59 -4.10
C PRO A 28 11.66 -14.26 -5.44
N SER A 29 11.74 -15.25 -6.34
CA SER A 29 12.22 -15.05 -7.70
C SER A 29 11.43 -13.98 -8.45
N ARG A 30 12.04 -13.38 -9.47
CA ARG A 30 11.38 -12.36 -10.30
C ARG A 30 10.08 -12.93 -10.88
N LEU A 31 9.00 -12.17 -10.76
CA LEU A 31 7.71 -12.54 -11.29
C LEU A 31 7.48 -11.85 -12.64
N THR A 32 7.31 -12.65 -13.66
CA THR A 32 6.79 -12.25 -14.96
C THR A 32 5.46 -12.98 -15.12
N GLY A 33 4.35 -12.31 -14.75
CA GLY A 33 3.03 -12.95 -14.79
C GLY A 33 2.12 -12.31 -15.84
N TYR A 34 1.22 -13.12 -16.41
CA TYR A 34 0.17 -12.64 -17.30
C TYR A 34 -0.99 -12.07 -16.45
N THR A 35 -1.52 -10.93 -16.88
CA THR A 35 -2.66 -10.30 -16.25
C THR A 35 -3.97 -10.92 -16.68
N MET A 36 -4.90 -10.96 -15.75
CA MET A 36 -6.28 -11.40 -15.96
C MET A 36 -7.24 -10.22 -15.74
N PRO A 37 -8.46 -10.29 -16.28
CA PRO A 37 -9.52 -9.37 -15.94
C PRO A 37 -9.78 -9.31 -14.42
N ASP A 38 -10.36 -8.22 -13.96
CA ASP A 38 -10.67 -8.00 -12.55
C ASP A 38 -11.50 -9.14 -11.95
N GLY A 39 -11.11 -9.55 -10.76
CA GLY A 39 -11.75 -10.66 -10.05
C GLY A 39 -11.42 -12.05 -10.57
N LYS A 40 -10.68 -12.19 -11.69
CA LYS A 40 -10.30 -13.46 -12.27
C LYS A 40 -8.80 -13.73 -12.08
N GLY A 41 -8.45 -14.75 -11.30
CA GLY A 41 -7.05 -15.11 -11.02
C GLY A 41 -6.59 -14.73 -9.62
N LEU A 42 -5.27 -14.66 -9.42
CA LEU A 42 -4.65 -14.35 -8.13
C LEU A 42 -4.50 -12.83 -7.94
N PRO A 43 -5.05 -12.26 -6.86
CA PRO A 43 -4.88 -10.84 -6.58
C PRO A 43 -3.42 -10.51 -6.29
N PHE A 44 -2.92 -9.42 -6.88
CA PHE A 44 -1.52 -9.05 -6.83
C PHE A 44 -1.32 -7.62 -6.31
N PHE A 45 -0.35 -7.45 -5.42
CA PHE A 45 0.12 -6.15 -4.97
C PHE A 45 1.54 -5.84 -5.46
N THR A 46 1.69 -4.68 -6.06
CA THR A 46 3.00 -4.07 -6.34
C THR A 46 3.63 -3.54 -5.06
N ALA A 47 4.92 -3.20 -5.11
CA ALA A 47 5.61 -2.62 -3.96
C ALA A 47 4.93 -1.32 -3.48
N GLY A 48 4.51 -0.44 -4.38
CA GLY A 48 3.80 0.80 -4.01
C GLY A 48 2.50 0.53 -3.27
N GLN A 49 1.68 -0.40 -3.77
CA GLN A 49 0.39 -0.74 -3.16
C GLN A 49 0.51 -1.29 -1.74
N VAL A 50 1.56 -2.05 -1.44
CA VAL A 50 1.79 -2.59 -0.09
C VAL A 50 2.00 -1.49 0.95
N PHE A 51 2.44 -0.30 0.55
CA PHE A 51 2.64 0.85 1.43
C PHE A 51 1.46 1.83 1.44
N GLU A 52 0.44 1.62 0.62
CA GLU A 52 -0.77 2.44 0.63
C GLU A 52 -1.56 2.23 1.94
N ASP A 53 -2.18 3.29 2.44
CA ASP A 53 -3.08 3.18 3.60
C ASP A 53 -4.34 2.39 3.28
N PHE A 54 -4.78 2.42 2.02
CA PHE A 54 -5.99 1.75 1.54
C PHE A 54 -5.71 1.01 0.23
N PRO A 55 -4.90 -0.07 0.27
CA PRO A 55 -4.53 -0.77 -0.93
C PRO A 55 -5.74 -1.45 -1.57
N ARG A 56 -5.93 -1.21 -2.87
CA ARG A 56 -6.92 -1.91 -3.68
C ARG A 56 -6.21 -2.81 -4.67
N VAL A 57 -6.76 -3.99 -4.92
CA VAL A 57 -6.26 -4.86 -5.99
C VAL A 57 -6.53 -4.19 -7.33
N ARG A 58 -5.47 -3.89 -8.06
CA ARG A 58 -5.52 -3.26 -9.40
C ARG A 58 -5.02 -4.22 -10.47
N LYS A 59 -4.56 -5.40 -10.08
CA LYS A 59 -3.99 -6.38 -10.97
C LYS A 59 -4.24 -7.78 -10.47
N TRP A 60 -4.66 -8.65 -11.40
CA TRP A 60 -4.90 -10.06 -11.17
C TRP A 60 -3.97 -10.87 -12.05
N LEU A 61 -3.42 -11.95 -11.56
CA LEU A 61 -2.45 -12.78 -12.28
C LEU A 61 -3.05 -14.15 -12.60
N ALA A 62 -2.75 -14.66 -13.79
CA ALA A 62 -3.14 -15.99 -14.19
C ALA A 62 -2.37 -17.04 -13.37
N ALA A 63 -3.07 -17.79 -12.53
CA ALA A 63 -2.49 -18.74 -11.58
C ALA A 63 -1.47 -19.72 -12.21
N PRO A 64 -1.71 -20.31 -13.40
CA PRO A 64 -0.77 -21.24 -14.02
C PRO A 64 0.60 -20.63 -14.36
N PHE A 65 0.68 -19.30 -14.46
CA PHE A 65 1.89 -18.56 -14.82
C PHE A 65 2.54 -17.84 -13.63
N VAL A 66 2.11 -18.15 -12.40
CA VAL A 66 2.74 -17.64 -11.17
C VAL A 66 3.58 -18.77 -10.57
N PRO A 67 4.89 -18.84 -10.89
CA PRO A 67 5.73 -19.89 -10.36
C PRO A 67 5.86 -19.77 -8.86
N GLN A 68 5.82 -20.90 -8.16
CA GLN A 68 5.97 -20.96 -6.70
C GLN A 68 5.03 -19.97 -5.97
N ALA A 69 3.75 -19.95 -6.34
CA ALA A 69 2.76 -19.01 -5.80
C ALA A 69 2.76 -18.97 -4.26
N ASP A 70 2.90 -20.15 -3.61
CA ASP A 70 2.90 -20.27 -2.16
C ASP A 70 4.03 -19.47 -1.48
N THR A 71 5.18 -19.32 -2.15
CA THR A 71 6.30 -18.53 -1.63
C THR A 71 6.08 -17.03 -1.76
N ARG A 72 5.04 -16.59 -2.43
CA ARG A 72 4.76 -15.16 -2.69
C ARG A 72 3.74 -14.58 -1.74
N TYR A 73 2.99 -15.43 -1.05
CA TYR A 73 2.15 -15.01 0.06
C TYR A 73 3.01 -14.65 1.26
N VAL A 74 2.50 -13.74 2.07
CA VAL A 74 3.15 -13.29 3.31
C VAL A 74 2.34 -13.76 4.49
N LYS A 75 2.97 -13.78 5.67
CA LYS A 75 2.33 -14.23 6.91
C LYS A 75 2.33 -13.10 7.94
N GLN A 76 1.44 -13.21 8.90
CA GLN A 76 1.40 -12.30 10.04
C GLN A 76 2.77 -12.28 10.75
N ASP A 77 3.09 -11.17 11.37
CA ASP A 77 4.36 -10.92 12.08
C ASP A 77 5.61 -10.93 11.17
N TRP A 78 5.45 -10.91 9.86
CA TRP A 78 6.53 -10.61 8.94
C TRP A 78 6.63 -9.10 8.68
N LEU A 79 7.83 -8.67 8.29
CA LEU A 79 8.10 -7.31 7.83
C LEU A 79 8.45 -7.34 6.34
N LEU A 80 8.08 -6.28 5.63
CA LEU A 80 8.35 -6.14 4.19
C LEU A 80 9.20 -4.90 3.97
N LEU A 81 10.40 -5.09 3.42
CA LEU A 81 11.36 -4.03 3.14
C LEU A 81 11.46 -3.81 1.62
N SER A 82 11.23 -2.59 1.14
CA SER A 82 11.41 -2.27 -0.28
C SER A 82 12.87 -2.38 -0.68
N CYS A 83 13.14 -3.21 -1.70
CA CYS A 83 14.48 -3.51 -2.18
C CYS A 83 14.75 -3.03 -3.62
N SER A 84 13.75 -2.47 -4.30
CA SER A 84 13.87 -2.00 -5.68
C SER A 84 13.13 -0.67 -5.87
N GLY A 85 13.70 0.23 -6.67
CA GLY A 85 13.17 1.56 -6.90
C GLY A 85 13.36 2.47 -5.69
N VAL A 86 12.32 2.66 -4.89
CA VAL A 86 12.40 3.39 -3.60
C VAL A 86 12.84 2.42 -2.51
N VAL A 87 14.12 2.37 -2.23
CA VAL A 87 14.75 1.46 -1.26
C VAL A 87 14.59 1.97 0.18
N GLY A 88 14.39 1.03 1.12
CA GLY A 88 14.44 1.29 2.55
C GLY A 88 13.09 1.62 3.21
N ASN A 89 11.98 1.55 2.49
CA ASN A 89 10.66 1.62 3.11
C ASN A 89 10.31 0.29 3.75
N ILE A 90 9.78 0.33 4.97
CA ILE A 90 9.39 -0.85 5.74
C ILE A 90 7.91 -0.80 6.12
N THR A 91 7.23 -1.93 6.10
CA THR A 91 5.89 -2.09 6.63
C THR A 91 5.74 -3.43 7.34
N ALA A 92 4.84 -3.50 8.32
CA ALA A 92 4.34 -4.74 8.86
C ALA A 92 3.43 -5.44 7.84
N VAL A 93 3.32 -6.76 7.93
CA VAL A 93 2.26 -7.48 7.23
C VAL A 93 0.94 -7.27 7.96
N TYR A 94 -0.03 -6.76 7.24
CA TYR A 94 -1.38 -6.50 7.72
C TYR A 94 -2.38 -7.50 7.13
N PRO A 95 -3.59 -7.67 7.70
CA PRO A 95 -4.58 -8.64 7.22
C PRO A 95 -4.88 -8.55 5.73
N HIS A 96 -4.93 -7.34 5.16
CA HIS A 96 -5.21 -7.13 3.73
C HIS A 96 -4.07 -7.57 2.79
N HIS A 97 -2.90 -7.94 3.33
CA HIS A 97 -1.79 -8.50 2.54
C HIS A 97 -1.85 -10.03 2.44
N LEU A 98 -2.52 -10.72 3.41
CA LEU A 98 -2.35 -12.16 3.64
C LEU A 98 -2.79 -13.04 2.46
N ASP A 99 -3.81 -12.65 1.75
CA ASP A 99 -4.41 -13.39 0.64
C ASP A 99 -4.02 -12.84 -0.75
N LYS A 100 -2.95 -12.05 -0.79
CA LYS A 100 -2.45 -11.45 -2.02
C LYS A 100 -1.07 -11.98 -2.40
N ILE A 101 -0.83 -12.11 -3.69
CA ILE A 101 0.51 -12.31 -4.24
C ILE A 101 1.27 -11.00 -4.08
N ILE A 102 2.36 -11.01 -3.35
CA ILE A 102 3.20 -9.83 -3.13
C ILE A 102 4.39 -9.84 -4.07
N THR A 103 4.67 -8.70 -4.70
CA THR A 103 5.80 -8.53 -5.64
C THR A 103 7.13 -9.00 -5.07
N HIS A 104 8.05 -9.37 -5.95
CA HIS A 104 9.44 -9.69 -5.59
C HIS A 104 10.30 -8.46 -5.22
N ASP A 105 9.81 -7.24 -5.46
CA ASP A 105 10.51 -5.99 -5.14
C ASP A 105 10.51 -5.65 -3.63
N LEU A 106 10.08 -6.59 -2.81
CA LEU A 106 10.07 -6.49 -1.36
C LEU A 106 10.83 -7.69 -0.77
N LEU A 107 11.80 -7.44 0.10
CA LEU A 107 12.39 -8.47 0.95
C LEU A 107 11.41 -8.86 2.05
N ARG A 108 11.35 -10.15 2.34
CA ARG A 108 10.62 -10.71 3.48
C ARG A 108 11.59 -10.81 4.63
N ILE A 109 11.23 -10.23 5.76
CA ILE A 109 12.02 -10.26 6.99
C ILE A 109 11.18 -10.95 8.04
N VAL A 110 11.64 -12.11 8.46
CA VAL A 110 10.95 -13.01 9.39
C VAL A 110 11.73 -13.03 10.69
N PRO A 111 11.30 -12.32 11.74
CA PRO A 111 11.98 -12.35 13.03
C PRO A 111 12.12 -13.77 13.57
N LYS A 112 13.33 -14.17 14.00
CA LYS A 112 13.60 -15.48 14.60
C LYS A 112 12.98 -15.60 15.99
N ASP A 113 12.94 -14.49 16.73
CA ASP A 113 12.22 -14.37 17.99
C ASP A 113 11.00 -13.44 17.80
N ALA A 114 9.82 -13.97 18.09
CA ALA A 114 8.58 -13.22 18.03
C ALA A 114 8.57 -11.99 18.95
N ASN A 115 9.35 -12.01 20.04
CA ASN A 115 9.45 -10.86 20.95
C ASN A 115 10.18 -9.69 20.32
N GLU A 116 11.09 -9.93 19.41
CA GLU A 116 11.89 -8.89 18.73
C GLU A 116 11.14 -8.23 17.57
N TYR A 117 10.03 -8.78 17.09
CA TYR A 117 9.24 -8.24 15.97
C TYR A 117 8.93 -6.74 16.14
N GLY A 118 8.41 -6.37 17.29
CA GLY A 118 7.99 -4.97 17.52
C GLY A 118 9.17 -4.00 17.56
N TRP A 119 10.28 -4.41 18.19
CA TRP A 119 11.53 -3.64 18.18
C TRP A 119 12.08 -3.49 16.76
N LEU A 120 12.22 -4.59 16.02
CA LEU A 120 12.70 -4.57 14.64
C LEU A 120 11.84 -3.65 13.77
N TYR A 121 10.52 -3.75 13.88
CA TYR A 121 9.61 -2.87 13.14
C TYR A 121 9.82 -1.40 13.50
N ALA A 122 9.86 -1.06 14.78
CA ALA A 122 10.08 0.31 15.23
C ALA A 122 11.43 0.86 14.75
N TYR A 123 12.50 0.10 14.93
CA TYR A 123 13.85 0.50 14.51
C TYR A 123 13.93 0.71 13.00
N MET A 124 13.43 -0.24 12.21
CA MET A 124 13.45 -0.17 10.76
C MET A 124 12.53 0.91 10.19
N LYS A 125 11.54 1.41 10.97
CA LYS A 125 10.70 2.57 10.59
C LYS A 125 11.41 3.90 10.75
N THR A 126 12.53 3.94 11.45
CA THR A 126 13.27 5.20 11.64
C THR A 126 13.89 5.70 10.34
N ASN A 127 14.02 7.01 10.23
CA ASN A 127 14.78 7.61 9.13
C ASN A 127 16.25 7.20 9.14
N PHE A 128 16.79 6.94 10.33
CA PHE A 128 18.14 6.39 10.52
C PHE A 128 18.35 5.08 9.74
N PHE A 129 17.48 4.08 9.96
CA PHE A 129 17.55 2.81 9.23
C PHE A 129 17.35 3.00 7.72
N LYS A 130 16.39 3.85 7.33
CA LYS A 130 16.15 4.15 5.91
C LYS A 130 17.40 4.68 5.22
N GLN A 131 18.17 5.53 5.86
CA GLN A 131 19.42 6.06 5.31
C GLN A 131 20.52 4.99 5.23
N ILE A 132 20.60 4.06 6.20
CA ILE A 132 21.49 2.90 6.12
C ILE A 132 21.15 2.05 4.89
N ALA A 133 19.87 1.72 4.69
CA ALA A 133 19.42 0.93 3.55
C ALA A 133 19.70 1.65 2.21
N GLN A 134 19.50 2.95 2.16
CA GLN A 134 19.79 3.77 0.99
C GLN A 134 21.29 3.90 0.70
N ALA A 135 22.15 3.89 1.73
CA ALA A 135 23.59 3.90 1.53
C ALA A 135 24.13 2.61 0.90
N ALA A 136 23.48 1.49 1.17
CA ALA A 136 23.83 0.17 0.63
C ALA A 136 23.27 -0.09 -0.77
N GLN A 137 22.45 0.80 -1.32
CA GLN A 137 21.85 0.63 -2.64
C GLN A 137 22.87 0.74 -3.78
N TYR A 138 22.68 -0.07 -4.80
CA TYR A 138 23.48 -0.05 -6.02
C TYR A 138 22.57 0.03 -7.26
N GLY A 139 23.16 0.14 -8.45
CA GLY A 139 22.45 0.27 -9.73
C GLY A 139 22.40 1.73 -10.22
N HIS A 140 22.34 1.89 -11.54
CA HIS A 140 22.34 3.22 -12.16
C HIS A 140 20.94 3.81 -12.30
N MET A 141 20.07 3.14 -13.07
CA MET A 141 18.71 3.63 -13.36
C MET A 141 17.71 3.22 -12.27
N ILE A 142 17.75 1.96 -11.86
CA ILE A 142 16.90 1.44 -10.80
C ILE A 142 17.80 1.01 -9.64
N LYS A 143 17.58 1.60 -8.48
CA LYS A 143 18.34 1.28 -7.27
C LYS A 143 17.84 -0.02 -6.65
N HIS A 144 18.78 -0.84 -6.17
CA HIS A 144 18.50 -2.15 -5.56
C HIS A 144 19.31 -2.38 -4.29
N ILE A 145 18.76 -3.20 -3.42
CA ILE A 145 19.48 -3.92 -2.36
C ILE A 145 19.13 -5.40 -2.45
N GLU A 146 20.06 -6.25 -2.06
CA GLU A 146 19.90 -7.71 -2.03
C GLU A 146 19.79 -8.24 -0.60
N VAL A 147 19.42 -9.50 -0.46
CA VAL A 147 19.35 -10.21 0.82
C VAL A 147 20.67 -10.11 1.57
N SER A 148 21.80 -10.28 0.87
CA SER A 148 23.15 -10.17 1.44
C SER A 148 23.41 -8.81 2.08
N HIS A 149 23.01 -7.72 1.41
CA HIS A 149 23.14 -6.37 1.96
C HIS A 149 22.25 -6.18 3.19
N ALA A 150 20.98 -6.60 3.09
CA ALA A 150 20.03 -6.47 4.19
C ALA A 150 20.46 -7.28 5.44
N SER A 151 21.07 -8.46 5.24
CA SER A 151 21.56 -9.30 6.34
C SER A 151 22.67 -8.63 7.15
N GLU A 152 23.46 -7.77 6.52
CA GLU A 152 24.57 -7.05 7.17
C GLU A 152 24.13 -5.72 7.81
N PHE A 153 22.86 -5.32 7.71
CA PHE A 153 22.42 -4.06 8.31
C PHE A 153 22.56 -4.09 9.83
N PRO A 154 23.23 -3.08 10.41
CA PRO A 154 23.41 -3.00 11.86
C PRO A 154 22.07 -2.63 12.54
N ILE A 155 21.71 -3.43 13.52
CA ILE A 155 20.56 -3.21 14.40
C ILE A 155 21.11 -2.90 15.79
N ILE A 156 20.84 -1.70 16.27
CA ILE A 156 21.23 -1.31 17.63
C ILE A 156 20.36 -2.05 18.63
N MET A 157 20.99 -2.60 19.65
CA MET A 157 20.32 -3.37 20.70
C MET A 157 20.44 -2.63 22.04
N PRO A 158 19.46 -1.78 22.38
CA PRO A 158 19.40 -1.13 23.68
C PRO A 158 19.12 -2.16 24.78
N GLU A 159 19.10 -1.69 26.03
CA GLU A 159 18.73 -2.52 27.18
C GLU A 159 17.38 -3.21 26.94
N ASN A 160 17.23 -4.40 27.50
CA ASN A 160 16.09 -5.27 27.23
C ASN A 160 14.73 -4.60 27.56
N ASP A 161 14.66 -3.88 28.68
CA ASP A 161 13.43 -3.21 29.11
C ASP A 161 13.01 -2.08 28.16
N VAL A 162 13.98 -1.31 27.64
CA VAL A 162 13.75 -0.28 26.63
C VAL A 162 13.23 -0.91 25.35
N ARG A 163 13.90 -1.97 24.90
CA ARG A 163 13.55 -2.72 23.69
C ARG A 163 12.15 -3.32 23.77
N LYS A 164 11.81 -3.93 24.90
CA LYS A 164 10.50 -4.49 25.19
C LYS A 164 9.42 -3.40 25.16
N THR A 165 9.62 -2.29 25.86
CA THR A 165 8.66 -1.18 25.92
C THR A 165 8.36 -0.60 24.52
N ILE A 166 9.41 -0.35 23.74
CA ILE A 166 9.26 0.15 22.35
C ILE A 166 8.58 -0.91 21.49
N GLY A 167 8.96 -2.16 21.60
CA GLY A 167 8.41 -3.27 20.84
C GLY A 167 6.92 -3.49 21.11
N GLU A 168 6.50 -3.45 22.38
CA GLU A 168 5.08 -3.54 22.75
C GLU A 168 4.26 -2.37 22.22
N THR A 169 4.81 -1.16 22.29
CA THR A 169 4.18 0.04 21.74
C THR A 169 4.01 -0.08 20.22
N ALA A 170 5.02 -0.54 19.51
CA ALA A 170 4.97 -0.75 18.07
C ALA A 170 3.96 -1.83 17.68
N ARG A 171 3.90 -2.96 18.40
CA ARG A 171 2.88 -3.99 18.21
C ARG A 171 1.46 -3.43 18.39
N ARG A 172 1.27 -2.65 19.46
CA ARG A 172 -0.02 -2.00 19.73
C ARG A 172 -0.43 -1.07 18.58
N ALA A 173 0.51 -0.31 18.04
CA ALA A 173 0.25 0.56 16.89
C ALA A 173 -0.18 -0.24 15.64
N VAL A 174 0.47 -1.37 15.36
CA VAL A 174 0.09 -2.28 14.24
C VAL A 174 -1.32 -2.83 14.46
N LEU A 175 -1.64 -3.28 15.66
CA LEU A 175 -2.98 -3.80 16.00
C LEU A 175 -4.07 -2.74 15.87
N LEU A 176 -3.82 -1.53 16.36
CA LEU A 176 -4.77 -0.41 16.26
C LEU A 176 -5.00 -0.01 14.79
N ARG A 177 -3.96 0.00 13.96
CA ARG A 177 -4.08 0.25 12.53
C ARG A 177 -4.91 -0.82 11.83
N SER A 178 -4.66 -2.10 12.14
CA SER A 178 -5.47 -3.22 11.62
C SER A 178 -6.94 -3.09 12.01
N LYS A 179 -7.22 -2.71 13.27
CA LYS A 179 -8.58 -2.47 13.75
C LYS A 179 -9.24 -1.30 13.04
N SER A 180 -8.52 -0.21 12.82
CA SER A 180 -9.01 0.96 12.08
C SER A 180 -9.45 0.58 10.67
N TRP A 181 -8.65 -0.20 9.96
CA TRP A 181 -9.00 -0.67 8.61
C TRP A 181 -10.22 -1.58 8.61
N LYS A 182 -10.30 -2.50 9.56
CA LYS A 182 -11.48 -3.37 9.69
C LYS A 182 -12.75 -2.54 9.92
N MET A 183 -12.72 -1.58 10.82
CA MET A 183 -13.87 -0.69 11.08
C MET A 183 -14.25 0.12 9.84
N ARG A 184 -13.28 0.59 9.07
CA ARG A 184 -13.54 1.27 7.80
C ARG A 184 -14.22 0.35 6.79
N ASP A 185 -13.70 -0.86 6.61
CA ASP A 185 -14.26 -1.83 5.66
C ASP A 185 -15.67 -2.24 6.07
N GLU A 186 -15.95 -2.36 7.38
CA GLU A 186 -17.29 -2.57 7.92
C GLU A 186 -18.23 -1.38 7.61
N ALA A 187 -17.72 -0.14 7.76
CA ALA A 187 -18.48 1.07 7.42
C ALA A 187 -18.83 1.12 5.93
N PHE A 188 -17.86 0.84 5.05
CA PHE A 188 -18.09 0.80 3.60
C PHE A 188 -19.05 -0.32 3.21
N SER A 189 -18.85 -1.52 3.77
CA SER A 189 -19.77 -2.64 3.52
C SER A 189 -21.21 -2.33 3.99
N THR A 190 -21.37 -1.61 5.09
CA THR A 190 -22.68 -1.17 5.57
C THR A 190 -23.31 -0.17 4.62
N LEU A 191 -22.54 0.80 4.15
CA LEU A 191 -22.99 1.78 3.15
C LEU A 191 -23.37 1.08 1.83
N GLU A 192 -22.50 0.20 1.32
CA GLU A 192 -22.74 -0.54 0.07
C GLU A 192 -23.99 -1.41 0.16
N LYS A 193 -24.25 -2.05 1.29
CA LYS A 193 -25.48 -2.80 1.52
C LYS A 193 -26.71 -1.89 1.50
N HIS A 194 -26.61 -0.72 2.12
CA HIS A 194 -27.71 0.25 2.14
C HIS A 194 -28.00 0.78 0.74
N VAL A 195 -26.97 1.19 0.01
CA VAL A 195 -27.05 1.65 -1.38
C VAL A 195 -27.47 0.49 -2.31
N GLY A 196 -26.97 -0.74 -2.08
CA GLY A 196 -27.35 -1.93 -2.83
C GLY A 196 -28.79 -2.38 -2.63
N ALA A 197 -29.36 -2.13 -1.44
CA ALA A 197 -30.79 -2.36 -1.21
C ALA A 197 -31.68 -1.44 -2.06
N CYS A 198 -31.17 -0.28 -2.42
CA CYS A 198 -31.83 0.58 -3.43
C CYS A 198 -31.64 0.03 -4.86
N ARG A 199 -30.57 -0.74 -5.12
CA ARG A 199 -30.24 -1.28 -6.45
C ARG A 199 -31.07 -2.53 -6.81
N ASP A 200 -31.48 -3.35 -5.85
CA ASP A 200 -32.32 -4.52 -6.10
C ASP A 200 -33.72 -4.15 -6.57
N SER A 201 -34.10 -2.86 -6.44
CA SER A 201 -35.35 -2.31 -6.97
C SER A 201 -35.18 -1.65 -8.37
N ALA A 202 -33.95 -1.40 -8.80
CA ALA A 202 -33.65 -0.87 -10.14
C ALA A 202 -33.16 -2.02 -11.06
N THR A 203 -33.80 -2.19 -12.18
CA THR A 203 -33.60 -3.25 -13.17
C THR A 203 -32.12 -3.43 -13.54
N GLN A 204 -31.62 -4.67 -13.54
CA GLN A 204 -30.28 -5.01 -14.05
C GLN A 204 -30.20 -4.64 -15.54
N SER A 205 -29.59 -3.50 -15.84
CA SER A 205 -29.23 -3.12 -17.19
C SER A 205 -27.90 -3.82 -17.55
N GLN A 206 -27.92 -4.66 -18.57
CA GLN A 206 -26.73 -5.28 -19.12
C GLN A 206 -25.85 -4.16 -19.67
N THR A 207 -24.63 -4.00 -19.15
CA THR A 207 -23.62 -3.07 -19.61
C THR A 207 -23.18 -3.42 -21.03
N ALA A 208 -23.82 -2.83 -22.03
CA ALA A 208 -23.29 -2.81 -23.39
C ALA A 208 -22.19 -1.72 -23.46
N ASN A 209 -20.98 -2.11 -23.84
CA ASN A 209 -19.87 -1.17 -24.11
C ASN A 209 -20.09 -0.34 -25.38
N GLN A 210 -21.26 -0.41 -25.99
CA GLN A 210 -21.66 0.31 -27.20
C GLN A 210 -23.12 0.72 -27.07
N GLY A 211 -23.43 1.96 -27.46
CA GLY A 211 -24.78 2.49 -27.43
C GLY A 211 -24.92 3.74 -28.27
N GLU A 212 -26.15 4.02 -28.73
CA GLU A 212 -26.49 5.27 -29.36
C GLU A 212 -26.87 6.32 -28.30
N VAL A 213 -26.35 7.52 -28.42
CA VAL A 213 -26.60 8.64 -27.51
C VAL A 213 -27.36 9.71 -28.26
N SER A 214 -28.48 10.12 -27.71
CA SER A 214 -29.27 11.21 -28.32
C SER A 214 -28.59 12.57 -28.15
N LEU A 215 -28.77 13.46 -29.11
CA LEU A 215 -28.29 14.84 -29.01
C LEU A 215 -28.82 15.54 -27.75
N ALA A 216 -30.07 15.25 -27.36
CA ALA A 216 -30.64 15.77 -26.12
C ALA A 216 -29.86 15.37 -24.88
N ALA A 217 -29.40 14.10 -24.78
CA ALA A 217 -28.58 13.63 -23.68
C ALA A 217 -27.20 14.32 -23.65
N ILE A 218 -26.60 14.56 -24.81
CA ILE A 218 -25.34 15.32 -24.93
C ILE A 218 -25.51 16.75 -24.44
N LEU A 219 -26.61 17.42 -24.83
CA LEU A 219 -26.92 18.80 -24.42
C LEU A 219 -27.14 18.88 -22.89
N GLN A 220 -27.84 17.91 -22.31
CA GLN A 220 -28.08 17.82 -20.86
C GLN A 220 -26.79 17.58 -20.07
N ASN A 221 -25.85 16.82 -20.63
CA ASN A 221 -24.56 16.52 -20.00
C ASN A 221 -23.46 17.53 -20.35
N ARG A 222 -23.80 18.81 -20.39
CA ARG A 222 -22.88 19.94 -20.61
C ARG A 222 -22.02 19.82 -21.88
N LEU A 223 -22.57 19.27 -22.96
CA LEU A 223 -21.86 19.04 -24.22
C LEU A 223 -20.64 18.10 -24.13
N ARG A 224 -20.60 17.20 -23.14
CA ARG A 224 -19.57 16.18 -23.08
C ARG A 224 -19.77 15.16 -24.19
N LEU A 225 -18.67 14.86 -24.92
CA LEU A 225 -18.63 13.89 -26.01
C LEU A 225 -17.76 12.66 -25.68
N ASP A 226 -17.21 12.60 -24.48
CA ASP A 226 -16.43 11.46 -24.03
C ASP A 226 -17.34 10.24 -23.81
N ALA A 227 -16.98 9.13 -24.44
CA ALA A 227 -17.76 7.89 -24.39
C ALA A 227 -18.04 7.43 -22.96
N ASP A 228 -17.08 7.60 -22.05
CA ASP A 228 -17.20 7.22 -20.65
C ASP A 228 -18.37 7.89 -19.91
N SER A 229 -18.80 9.07 -20.37
CA SER A 229 -19.95 9.78 -19.80
C SER A 229 -21.30 9.15 -20.13
N PHE A 230 -21.35 8.21 -21.07
CA PHE A 230 -22.56 7.61 -21.61
C PHE A 230 -22.60 6.08 -21.53
N VAL A 231 -21.56 5.43 -20.98
CA VAL A 231 -21.53 3.97 -20.78
C VAL A 231 -22.50 3.55 -19.69
N GLY A 232 -22.99 2.31 -19.79
CA GLY A 232 -24.02 1.74 -18.92
C GLY A 232 -23.72 1.92 -17.44
N ALA A 233 -22.44 1.81 -17.03
CA ALA A 233 -22.05 1.97 -15.63
C ALA A 233 -22.39 3.35 -15.03
N ILE A 234 -22.37 4.43 -15.83
CA ILE A 234 -22.78 5.78 -15.35
C ILE A 234 -24.30 5.88 -15.28
N LYS A 235 -25.01 5.31 -16.24
CA LYS A 235 -26.48 5.25 -16.16
C LYS A 235 -26.93 4.46 -14.94
N ASP A 236 -26.28 3.34 -14.65
CA ASP A 236 -26.55 2.53 -13.46
C ASP A 236 -26.31 3.34 -12.17
N VAL A 237 -25.29 4.20 -12.13
CA VAL A 237 -25.02 5.12 -11.01
C VAL A 237 -26.08 6.21 -10.90
N ASP A 238 -26.50 6.81 -12.02
CA ASP A 238 -27.56 7.84 -12.05
C ASP A 238 -28.90 7.25 -11.59
N GLU A 239 -29.25 6.05 -12.05
CA GLU A 239 -30.44 5.33 -11.59
C GLU A 239 -30.39 5.03 -10.11
N LEU A 240 -29.20 4.61 -9.60
CA LEU A 240 -28.98 4.34 -8.20
C LEU A 240 -29.13 5.59 -7.34
N ILE A 241 -28.53 6.72 -7.77
CA ILE A 241 -28.63 8.01 -7.08
C ILE A 241 -30.09 8.46 -7.04
N ASN A 242 -30.81 8.37 -8.16
CA ASN A 242 -32.20 8.79 -8.26
C ASN A 242 -33.17 7.87 -7.46
N ALA A 243 -32.76 6.64 -7.14
CA ALA A 243 -33.52 5.71 -6.29
C ALA A 243 -33.32 5.94 -4.79
N CYS A 244 -32.35 6.75 -4.39
CA CYS A 244 -32.04 7.09 -3.01
C CYS A 244 -32.38 8.55 -2.71
N ASP A 245 -32.58 8.88 -1.43
CA ASP A 245 -32.57 10.28 -0.99
C ASP A 245 -31.16 10.85 -1.15
N TRP A 246 -31.04 11.86 -1.99
CA TRP A 246 -29.75 12.49 -2.26
C TRP A 246 -29.86 14.02 -2.18
N ASP A 247 -28.73 14.66 -1.96
CA ASP A 247 -28.59 16.10 -1.98
C ASP A 247 -27.24 16.51 -2.59
N TYR A 248 -27.14 17.74 -3.04
CA TYR A 248 -25.90 18.29 -3.55
C TYR A 248 -24.87 18.47 -2.44
N LEU A 249 -23.61 18.13 -2.73
CA LEU A 249 -22.51 18.30 -1.79
C LEU A 249 -22.44 19.73 -1.21
N GLY A 250 -22.74 20.75 -2.04
CA GLY A 250 -22.78 22.14 -1.60
C GLY A 250 -23.87 22.46 -0.57
N ASN A 251 -24.93 21.63 -0.47
CA ASN A 251 -25.96 21.78 0.57
C ASN A 251 -25.55 21.08 1.86
N LEU A 252 -24.67 20.08 1.78
CA LEU A 252 -24.20 19.26 2.90
C LEU A 252 -22.91 19.80 3.52
N THR A 253 -22.24 20.75 2.87
CA THR A 253 -20.97 21.33 3.32
C THR A 253 -21.07 22.83 3.42
N SER A 254 -20.34 23.42 4.37
CA SER A 254 -20.28 24.89 4.55
C SER A 254 -19.53 25.56 3.39
N ASP A 255 -18.57 24.87 2.79
CA ASP A 255 -17.78 25.39 1.68
C ASP A 255 -17.12 24.25 0.91
N VAL A 256 -16.91 24.45 -0.41
CA VAL A 256 -16.16 23.55 -1.29
C VAL A 256 -15.09 24.39 -1.97
N VAL A 257 -13.85 24.27 -1.49
CA VAL A 257 -12.74 25.10 -1.93
C VAL A 257 -11.76 24.31 -2.79
N GLU A 258 -11.48 24.79 -3.99
CA GLU A 258 -10.32 24.36 -4.78
C GLU A 258 -9.18 25.34 -4.52
N PRO A 259 -8.04 24.90 -3.92
CA PRO A 259 -6.91 25.77 -3.72
C PRO A 259 -6.32 26.22 -5.07
N THR A 260 -5.91 27.48 -5.16
CA THR A 260 -5.28 28.01 -6.36
C THR A 260 -3.97 27.28 -6.63
N ARG A 261 -3.69 27.02 -7.92
CA ARG A 261 -2.41 26.44 -8.35
C ARG A 261 -1.27 27.37 -7.97
N PHE A 262 -0.24 26.85 -7.33
CA PHE A 262 0.97 27.61 -6.99
C PHE A 262 2.20 27.01 -7.66
N LYS A 263 3.18 27.88 -7.93
CA LYS A 263 4.44 27.49 -8.49
C LYS A 263 5.33 26.94 -7.37
N ARG A 264 5.88 25.73 -7.56
CA ARG A 264 6.73 25.09 -6.55
C ARG A 264 8.15 25.62 -6.69
N PHE A 265 8.67 26.15 -5.61
CA PHE A 265 10.10 26.48 -5.45
C PHE A 265 10.58 25.67 -4.25
N TYR A 266 11.68 24.96 -4.40
CA TYR A 266 12.25 24.14 -3.35
C TYR A 266 13.47 24.85 -2.76
N GLY A 267 13.44 25.16 -1.47
CA GLY A 267 14.53 25.74 -0.71
C GLY A 267 14.76 24.99 0.61
N GLU A 268 15.89 25.23 1.26
CA GLU A 268 16.24 24.53 2.50
C GLU A 268 15.33 24.88 3.71
N SER A 269 14.63 26.00 3.64
CA SER A 269 13.73 26.50 4.70
C SER A 269 12.24 26.42 4.36
N ASP A 270 11.87 25.70 3.31
CA ASP A 270 10.49 25.64 2.83
C ASP A 270 9.60 24.75 3.70
N VAL A 271 8.30 25.08 3.68
CA VAL A 271 7.28 24.28 4.37
C VAL A 271 7.17 22.92 3.67
N PRO A 272 7.17 21.79 4.42
CA PRO A 272 6.99 20.47 3.84
C PRO A 272 5.68 20.39 3.04
N PHE A 273 5.78 19.93 1.79
CA PHE A 273 4.62 19.66 0.95
C PHE A 273 4.18 18.20 1.12
N VAL A 274 2.94 18.00 1.51
CA VAL A 274 2.29 16.67 1.65
C VAL A 274 1.42 16.39 0.45
#